data_f6671634d772171c6c7ee95ab1f21447
#
_entry.id   f6671634d772171c6c7ee95ab1f21447
#
_cell.length_a   1.000
_cell.length_b   1.000
_cell.length_c   1.000
_cell.angle_alpha   90.00
_cell.angle_beta   90.00
_cell.angle_gamma   90.00
#
_symmetry.space_group_name_H-M   'P 1'
#
loop_
_entity.id
_entity.type
_entity.pdbx_description
1 polymer ?
#
loop_
_entity_poly.entity_id
_entity_poly.type
_entity_poly.pdbx_seq_one_letter_code
_entity_poly.pdbx_strand_id
1 'polypeptide(L)'
;LKELGVNVLWISPMLESPQDDNGYDISDYRRIYKEYGTMDDYEKLLEEAHKREIKVLMDLVVNHTSDEHQWFLESKKSKDNPYRDYYIWKNPVNGKEPNNWGGCFGGSAWEYDDETQMYYLHLFSKKQPDLNWENEKVRQEVYDMMKFWCEKGIDGFRMDVISMISKDQSFPDGKVGSGLYGDFGPYCVHGPKVHEFLKEMNREVLSKYDIMTVGETSGVTIEEAQKYAGENSGELNMVFQFEHVEDASQHAEFGKWTT
;
A
#
# COMPACT_ATOMS: atom_id res chain seq x y z
N LEU A 1 -2.64 -25.90 -12.34
CA LEU A 1 -2.50 -24.53 -12.85
C LEU A 1 -1.73 -24.50 -14.16
N LYS A 2 -0.54 -25.12 -14.24
CA LYS A 2 0.25 -25.15 -15.49
C LYS A 2 -0.54 -25.73 -16.67
N GLU A 3 -1.27 -26.82 -16.49
CA GLU A 3 -2.14 -27.43 -17.52
C GLU A 3 -3.26 -26.51 -17.98
N LEU A 4 -3.69 -25.56 -17.15
CA LEU A 4 -4.66 -24.51 -17.48
C LEU A 4 -4.02 -23.31 -18.22
N GLY A 5 -2.70 -23.35 -18.46
CA GLY A 5 -1.97 -22.26 -19.11
C GLY A 5 -1.55 -21.12 -18.20
N VAL A 6 -1.68 -21.28 -16.87
CA VAL A 6 -1.21 -20.27 -15.89
C VAL A 6 0.32 -20.24 -15.90
N ASN A 7 0.88 -19.06 -16.06
CA ASN A 7 2.32 -18.81 -16.06
C ASN A 7 2.78 -17.79 -15.02
N VAL A 8 1.85 -17.06 -14.39
CA VAL A 8 2.12 -16.15 -13.28
C VAL A 8 1.07 -16.35 -12.19
N LEU A 9 1.51 -16.41 -10.96
CA LEU A 9 0.65 -16.40 -9.76
C LEU A 9 0.89 -15.11 -9.00
N TRP A 10 -0.16 -14.39 -8.70
CA TRP A 10 -0.17 -13.41 -7.63
C TRP A 10 -0.84 -14.04 -6.41
N ILE A 11 -0.15 -13.98 -5.28
CA ILE A 11 -0.64 -14.49 -4.01
C ILE A 11 -0.98 -13.29 -3.13
N SER A 12 -2.22 -13.23 -2.62
CA SER A 12 -2.66 -12.22 -1.63
C SER A 12 -1.71 -12.18 -0.44
N PRO A 13 -1.74 -11.15 0.43
CA PRO A 13 -0.76 -11.00 1.50
C PRO A 13 -0.61 -12.26 2.34
N MET A 14 0.62 -12.75 2.44
CA MET A 14 0.97 -13.99 3.14
C MET A 14 1.92 -13.74 4.32
N LEU A 15 2.26 -12.49 4.57
CA LEU A 15 3.17 -12.08 5.63
C LEU A 15 2.47 -12.08 6.99
N GLU A 16 3.25 -12.03 8.07
CA GLU A 16 2.73 -12.01 9.44
C GLU A 16 1.76 -10.84 9.62
N SER A 17 0.56 -11.15 10.10
CA SER A 17 -0.54 -10.21 10.22
C SER A 17 -1.51 -10.64 11.31
N PRO A 18 -2.10 -9.71 12.09
CA PRO A 18 -3.24 -9.98 12.96
C PRO A 18 -4.52 -10.35 12.20
N GLN A 19 -4.57 -10.20 10.87
CA GLN A 19 -5.69 -10.53 10.00
C GLN A 19 -6.93 -9.64 10.21
N ASP A 20 -6.72 -8.39 10.60
CA ASP A 20 -7.80 -7.40 10.73
C ASP A 20 -8.41 -7.05 9.36
N ASP A 21 -7.56 -7.08 8.33
CA ASP A 21 -7.94 -6.85 6.93
C ASP A 21 -7.36 -7.93 5.99
N ASN A 22 -7.63 -9.19 6.29
CA ASN A 22 -7.26 -10.34 5.45
C ASN A 22 -5.78 -10.39 5.04
N GLY A 23 -4.89 -9.90 5.91
CA GLY A 23 -3.44 -9.87 5.68
C GLY A 23 -2.91 -8.54 5.14
N TYR A 24 -3.77 -7.57 4.76
CA TYR A 24 -3.34 -6.24 4.36
C TYR A 24 -2.92 -5.35 5.55
N ASP A 25 -2.95 -5.87 6.77
CA ASP A 25 -2.43 -5.29 8.01
C ASP A 25 -1.16 -6.04 8.46
N ILE A 26 -0.04 -5.75 7.78
CA ILE A 26 1.22 -6.48 8.00
C ILE A 26 1.90 -6.04 9.29
N SER A 27 2.21 -7.01 10.16
CA SER A 27 2.92 -6.79 11.42
C SER A 27 4.41 -7.16 11.39
N ASP A 28 4.83 -7.99 10.41
CA ASP A 28 6.25 -8.28 10.14
C ASP A 28 6.45 -8.60 8.66
N TYR A 29 7.22 -7.75 7.97
CA TYR A 29 7.49 -7.86 6.54
C TYR A 29 8.43 -9.02 6.14
N ARG A 30 9.07 -9.69 7.10
CA ARG A 30 10.07 -10.74 6.82
C ARG A 30 9.69 -12.11 7.34
N ARG A 31 8.41 -12.26 7.76
CA ARG A 31 7.88 -13.53 8.26
C ARG A 31 6.63 -13.92 7.49
N ILE A 32 6.49 -15.23 7.24
CA ILE A 32 5.27 -15.80 6.71
C ILE A 32 4.27 -15.96 7.87
N TYR A 33 3.01 -15.65 7.61
CA TYR A 33 1.94 -15.85 8.57
C TYR A 33 1.81 -17.34 8.90
N LYS A 34 1.84 -17.66 10.19
CA LYS A 34 1.96 -19.04 10.71
C LYS A 34 0.90 -20.03 10.19
N GLU A 35 -0.30 -19.53 9.87
CA GLU A 35 -1.38 -20.38 9.33
C GLU A 35 -1.11 -20.81 7.86
N TYR A 36 -0.24 -20.09 7.14
CA TYR A 36 0.16 -20.42 5.78
C TYR A 36 1.44 -21.26 5.72
N GLY A 37 2.15 -21.38 6.83
CA GLY A 37 3.36 -22.18 6.95
C GLY A 37 4.57 -21.41 7.43
N THR A 38 5.73 -21.87 7.03
CA THR A 38 7.03 -21.34 7.41
C THR A 38 7.74 -20.68 6.22
N MET A 39 8.88 -20.06 6.47
CA MET A 39 9.75 -19.57 5.40
C MET A 39 10.22 -20.69 4.49
N ASP A 40 10.56 -21.88 5.06
CA ASP A 40 10.97 -23.05 4.27
C ASP A 40 9.85 -23.56 3.36
N ASP A 41 8.57 -23.48 3.82
CA ASP A 41 7.40 -23.84 3.00
C ASP A 41 7.24 -22.87 1.84
N TYR A 42 7.47 -21.58 2.07
CA TYR A 42 7.42 -20.55 1.03
C TYR A 42 8.55 -20.71 0.01
N GLU A 43 9.77 -20.92 0.45
CA GLU A 43 10.92 -21.18 -0.45
C GLU A 43 10.68 -22.42 -1.30
N LYS A 44 10.09 -23.47 -0.72
CA LYS A 44 9.68 -24.67 -1.46
C LYS A 44 8.57 -24.38 -2.46
N LEU A 45 7.61 -23.52 -2.12
CA LEU A 45 6.55 -23.07 -3.06
C LEU A 45 7.20 -22.39 -4.28
N LEU A 46 8.14 -21.46 -4.07
CA LEU A 46 8.86 -20.78 -5.16
C LEU A 46 9.61 -21.79 -6.04
N GLU A 47 10.38 -22.69 -5.43
CA GLU A 47 11.12 -23.72 -6.16
C GLU A 47 10.18 -24.59 -7.02
N GLU A 48 9.06 -25.04 -6.46
CA GLU A 48 8.10 -25.90 -7.16
C GLU A 48 7.31 -25.15 -8.25
N ALA A 49 7.04 -23.85 -8.05
CA ALA A 49 6.45 -23.00 -9.08
C ALA A 49 7.42 -22.81 -10.26
N HIS A 50 8.69 -22.47 -9.98
CA HIS A 50 9.71 -22.25 -10.98
C HIS A 50 10.03 -23.52 -11.79
N LYS A 51 10.08 -24.70 -11.16
CA LYS A 51 10.21 -26.00 -11.87
C LYS A 51 9.10 -26.22 -12.89
N ARG A 52 7.95 -25.57 -12.71
CA ARG A 52 6.80 -25.62 -13.62
C ARG A 52 6.71 -24.41 -14.53
N GLU A 53 7.75 -23.58 -14.57
CA GLU A 53 7.77 -22.31 -15.32
C GLU A 53 6.59 -21.42 -14.95
N ILE A 54 6.24 -21.34 -13.66
CA ILE A 54 5.24 -20.43 -13.11
C ILE A 54 5.96 -19.40 -12.28
N LYS A 55 5.77 -18.13 -12.60
CA LYS A 55 6.28 -16.98 -11.88
C LYS A 55 5.41 -16.67 -10.66
N VAL A 56 6.01 -16.11 -9.61
CA VAL A 56 5.29 -15.78 -8.37
C VAL A 56 5.45 -14.29 -8.04
N LEU A 57 4.34 -13.58 -7.99
CA LEU A 57 4.28 -12.19 -7.52
C LEU A 57 3.81 -12.17 -6.07
N MET A 58 4.53 -11.40 -5.26
CA MET A 58 4.18 -11.11 -3.87
C MET A 58 3.34 -9.84 -3.79
N ASP A 59 2.38 -9.81 -2.86
CA ASP A 59 1.67 -8.57 -2.54
C ASP A 59 2.57 -7.64 -1.70
N LEU A 60 2.74 -6.41 -2.13
CA LEU A 60 3.54 -5.38 -1.49
C LEU A 60 2.62 -4.32 -0.87
N VAL A 61 2.40 -4.40 0.43
CA VAL A 61 1.55 -3.48 1.19
C VAL A 61 2.45 -2.49 1.93
N VAL A 62 2.60 -1.28 1.38
CA VAL A 62 3.55 -0.29 1.90
C VAL A 62 2.96 1.12 2.07
N ASN A 63 1.66 1.27 1.84
CA ASN A 63 0.96 2.50 2.22
C ASN A 63 0.79 2.61 3.75
N HIS A 64 0.59 1.49 4.42
CA HIS A 64 0.33 1.36 5.85
C HIS A 64 0.92 0.05 6.39
N THR A 65 0.93 -0.11 7.70
CA THR A 65 1.24 -1.37 8.38
C THR A 65 0.10 -1.74 9.33
N SER A 66 0.17 -2.91 9.97
CA SER A 66 -0.62 -3.17 11.17
C SER A 66 -0.23 -2.21 12.30
N ASP A 67 -1.18 -1.87 13.17
CA ASP A 67 -0.91 -1.19 14.44
C ASP A 67 -0.11 -2.07 15.42
N GLU A 68 0.02 -3.37 15.14
CA GLU A 68 0.87 -4.33 15.85
C GLU A 68 2.28 -4.44 15.24
N HIS A 69 2.59 -3.72 14.16
CA HIS A 69 3.94 -3.67 13.61
C HIS A 69 4.91 -3.00 14.60
N GLN A 70 6.11 -3.56 14.75
CA GLN A 70 7.10 -3.05 15.71
C GLN A 70 7.39 -1.56 15.53
N TRP A 71 7.41 -1.06 14.30
CA TRP A 71 7.61 0.38 14.05
C TRP A 71 6.50 1.24 14.64
N PHE A 72 5.24 0.79 14.55
CA PHE A 72 4.11 1.54 15.10
C PHE A 72 4.10 1.47 16.63
N LEU A 73 4.36 0.29 17.20
CA LEU A 73 4.46 0.11 18.65
C LEU A 73 5.55 1.02 19.26
N GLU A 74 6.69 1.17 18.58
CA GLU A 74 7.72 2.12 18.98
C GLU A 74 7.28 3.57 18.78
N SER A 75 6.67 3.88 17.64
CA SER A 75 6.19 5.22 17.28
C SER A 75 5.21 5.80 18.31
N LYS A 76 4.38 4.97 18.92
CA LYS A 76 3.40 5.35 19.96
C LYS A 76 4.02 5.68 21.31
N LYS A 77 5.21 5.17 21.65
CA LYS A 77 5.78 5.29 23.00
C LYS A 77 6.05 6.72 23.43
N SER A 78 6.51 7.56 22.51
CA SER A 78 6.74 8.99 22.79
C SER A 78 6.88 9.80 21.50
N LYS A 79 6.71 11.13 21.63
CA LYS A 79 6.91 12.09 20.52
C LYS A 79 8.36 12.15 20.03
N ASP A 80 9.31 11.79 20.87
CA ASP A 80 10.76 11.84 20.59
C ASP A 80 11.33 10.46 20.19
N ASN A 81 10.48 9.44 20.04
CA ASN A 81 10.92 8.11 19.64
C ASN A 81 11.48 8.15 18.20
N PRO A 82 12.61 7.47 17.91
CA PRO A 82 13.18 7.41 16.55
C PRO A 82 12.25 6.94 15.45
N TYR A 83 11.21 6.16 15.79
CA TYR A 83 10.18 5.68 14.87
C TYR A 83 8.96 6.61 14.79
N ARG A 84 8.94 7.74 15.56
CA ARG A 84 7.75 8.61 15.56
C ARG A 84 7.35 9.03 14.17
N ASP A 85 8.28 9.51 13.39
CA ASP A 85 8.06 10.02 12.04
C ASP A 85 7.98 8.92 10.96
N TYR A 86 7.95 7.63 11.35
CA TYR A 86 7.65 6.55 10.41
C TYR A 86 6.18 6.56 10.00
N TYR A 87 5.32 7.15 10.83
CA TYR A 87 3.89 7.31 10.59
C TYR A 87 3.48 8.78 10.58
N ILE A 88 2.30 9.04 10.04
CA ILE A 88 1.79 10.41 9.93
C ILE A 88 1.04 10.77 11.21
N TRP A 89 1.69 11.55 12.05
CA TRP A 89 1.14 12.07 13.30
C TRP A 89 0.90 13.56 13.22
N LYS A 90 -0.25 14.03 13.72
CA LYS A 90 -0.60 15.46 13.77
C LYS A 90 -1.16 15.84 15.13
N ASN A 91 -0.92 17.07 15.53
CA ASN A 91 -1.54 17.64 16.71
C ASN A 91 -3.04 17.90 16.46
N PRO A 92 -3.87 17.85 17.53
CA PRO A 92 -5.24 18.32 17.42
C PRO A 92 -5.33 19.75 16.89
N VAL A 93 -6.31 20.01 16.04
CA VAL A 93 -6.65 21.37 15.59
C VAL A 93 -7.93 21.81 16.29
N ASN A 94 -7.86 22.83 17.15
CA ASN A 94 -8.98 23.29 17.99
C ASN A 94 -9.62 22.15 18.84
N GLY A 95 -8.80 21.20 19.30
CA GLY A 95 -9.25 20.06 20.11
C GLY A 95 -9.96 18.96 19.32
N LYS A 96 -9.86 18.97 18.00
CA LYS A 96 -10.47 18.00 17.08
C LYS A 96 -9.40 17.39 16.16
N GLU A 97 -9.85 16.53 15.25
CA GLU A 97 -9.03 15.94 14.19
C GLU A 97 -8.29 17.02 13.37
N PRO A 98 -7.13 16.69 12.80
CA PRO A 98 -6.30 17.62 12.01
C PRO A 98 -7.04 18.21 10.80
N ASN A 99 -7.91 17.44 10.18
CA ASN A 99 -8.82 17.81 9.11
C ASN A 99 -10.05 16.90 9.11
N ASN A 100 -10.93 17.06 8.14
CA ASN A 100 -12.22 16.38 8.07
C ASN A 100 -12.21 15.09 7.23
N TRP A 101 -11.07 14.50 6.88
CA TRP A 101 -11.02 13.34 5.99
C TRP A 101 -11.74 12.12 6.57
N GLY A 102 -12.51 11.44 5.71
CA GLY A 102 -13.09 10.14 6.01
C GLY A 102 -12.18 9.00 5.58
N GLY A 103 -12.22 7.88 6.29
CA GLY A 103 -11.50 6.67 5.91
C GLY A 103 -12.27 5.83 4.88
N CYS A 104 -11.59 4.96 4.15
CA CYS A 104 -12.15 4.06 3.13
C CYS A 104 -13.21 3.11 3.73
N PHE A 105 -13.04 2.69 4.97
CA PHE A 105 -13.99 1.82 5.68
C PHE A 105 -15.03 2.61 6.51
N GLY A 106 -15.11 3.92 6.28
CA GLY A 106 -16.01 4.82 6.98
C GLY A 106 -15.41 5.39 8.27
N GLY A 107 -16.07 6.41 8.82
CA GLY A 107 -15.57 7.13 9.99
C GLY A 107 -14.49 8.17 9.64
N SER A 108 -13.83 8.71 10.67
CA SER A 108 -12.68 9.61 10.52
C SER A 108 -11.47 8.83 9.97
N ALA A 109 -10.63 9.47 9.15
CA ALA A 109 -9.31 8.97 8.79
C ALA A 109 -8.25 9.19 9.90
N TRP A 110 -8.63 9.72 11.03
CA TRP A 110 -7.75 10.06 12.13
C TRP A 110 -8.19 9.38 13.43
N GLU A 111 -7.26 8.70 14.09
CA GLU A 111 -7.49 8.11 15.42
C GLU A 111 -6.63 8.82 16.46
N TYR A 112 -7.26 9.16 17.59
CA TYR A 112 -6.60 9.86 18.69
C TYR A 112 -5.83 8.89 19.59
N ASP A 113 -4.60 9.23 19.90
CA ASP A 113 -3.76 8.51 20.84
C ASP A 113 -3.69 9.27 22.16
N ASP A 114 -4.29 8.71 23.21
CA ASP A 114 -4.37 9.32 24.53
C ASP A 114 -2.99 9.48 25.20
N GLU A 115 -2.03 8.60 24.90
CA GLU A 115 -0.70 8.63 25.53
C GLU A 115 0.12 9.82 25.02
N THR A 116 0.13 10.05 23.72
CA THR A 116 0.90 11.15 23.12
C THR A 116 0.05 12.40 22.83
N GLN A 117 -1.27 12.31 23.01
CA GLN A 117 -2.22 13.38 22.75
C GLN A 117 -2.12 13.93 21.31
N MET A 118 -1.96 13.03 20.35
CA MET A 118 -1.90 13.33 18.93
C MET A 118 -2.80 12.37 18.15
N TYR A 119 -3.10 12.73 16.91
CA TYR A 119 -3.80 11.87 15.97
C TYR A 119 -2.80 11.21 15.03
N TYR A 120 -3.04 9.93 14.67
CA TYR A 120 -2.37 9.31 13.53
C TYR A 120 -3.35 9.12 12.37
N LEU A 121 -2.82 9.20 11.16
CA LEU A 121 -3.58 8.96 9.94
C LEU A 121 -3.76 7.46 9.69
N HIS A 122 -4.98 7.08 9.29
CA HIS A 122 -5.30 5.75 8.76
C HIS A 122 -6.36 5.90 7.67
N LEU A 123 -5.98 5.75 6.42
CA LEU A 123 -6.94 5.85 5.30
C LEU A 123 -7.88 4.63 5.23
N PHE A 124 -7.48 3.50 5.83
CA PHE A 124 -8.25 2.26 5.93
C PHE A 124 -8.73 2.02 7.36
N SER A 125 -8.53 0.83 7.92
CA SER A 125 -8.87 0.58 9.33
C SER A 125 -7.96 1.40 10.27
N LYS A 126 -8.49 1.79 11.43
CA LYS A 126 -7.67 2.37 12.50
C LYS A 126 -6.54 1.46 12.97
N LYS A 127 -6.60 0.17 12.63
CA LYS A 127 -5.53 -0.80 12.83
C LYS A 127 -4.51 -0.84 11.69
N GLN A 128 -4.62 0.08 10.72
CA GLN A 128 -3.73 0.20 9.56
C GLN A 128 -3.17 1.64 9.47
N PRO A 129 -2.29 2.05 10.41
CA PRO A 129 -1.69 3.40 10.40
C PRO A 129 -0.85 3.62 9.13
N ASP A 130 -1.04 4.78 8.51
CA ASP A 130 -0.37 5.17 7.27
C ASP A 130 1.10 5.52 7.49
N LEU A 131 1.97 4.94 6.68
CA LEU A 131 3.40 5.21 6.66
C LEU A 131 3.70 6.63 6.11
N ASN A 132 4.69 7.25 6.68
CA ASN A 132 5.18 8.56 6.25
C ASN A 132 6.28 8.43 5.18
N TRP A 133 5.90 8.38 3.91
CA TRP A 133 6.84 8.27 2.78
C TRP A 133 7.72 9.51 2.56
N GLU A 134 7.41 10.64 3.20
CA GLU A 134 8.33 11.78 3.24
C GLU A 134 9.60 11.47 4.02
N ASN A 135 9.54 10.53 4.95
CA ASN A 135 10.68 10.07 5.73
C ASN A 135 11.56 9.11 4.91
N GLU A 136 12.77 9.52 4.61
CA GLU A 136 13.75 8.72 3.87
C GLU A 136 14.03 7.35 4.53
N LYS A 137 14.02 7.30 5.88
CA LYS A 137 14.24 6.03 6.60
C LYS A 137 13.13 5.01 6.31
N VAL A 138 11.88 5.46 6.22
CA VAL A 138 10.76 4.59 5.84
C VAL A 138 10.97 4.03 4.45
N ARG A 139 11.34 4.87 3.48
CA ARG A 139 11.62 4.43 2.11
C ARG A 139 12.76 3.42 2.08
N GLN A 140 13.84 3.67 2.82
CA GLN A 140 14.97 2.73 2.88
C GLN A 140 14.59 1.38 3.49
N GLU A 141 13.81 1.37 4.58
CA GLU A 141 13.30 0.11 5.18
C GLU A 141 12.43 -0.68 4.19
N VAL A 142 11.57 0.01 3.43
CA VAL A 142 10.76 -0.61 2.37
C VAL A 142 11.67 -1.20 1.27
N TYR A 143 12.68 -0.46 0.81
CA TYR A 143 13.58 -0.95 -0.24
C TYR A 143 14.42 -2.14 0.25
N ASP A 144 14.87 -2.14 1.48
CA ASP A 144 15.63 -3.25 2.07
C ASP A 144 14.75 -4.51 2.28
N MET A 145 13.48 -4.32 2.59
CA MET A 145 12.50 -5.40 2.62
C MET A 145 12.24 -5.95 1.21
N MET A 146 12.06 -5.10 0.22
CA MET A 146 11.85 -5.53 -1.17
C MET A 146 13.06 -6.32 -1.70
N LYS A 147 14.29 -5.85 -1.46
CA LYS A 147 15.52 -6.57 -1.82
C LYS A 147 15.58 -7.95 -1.16
N PHE A 148 15.26 -8.04 0.13
CA PHE A 148 15.21 -9.32 0.85
C PHE A 148 14.32 -10.34 0.12
N TRP A 149 13.14 -9.94 -0.36
CA TRP A 149 12.25 -10.84 -1.10
C TRP A 149 12.73 -11.13 -2.51
N CYS A 150 13.31 -10.15 -3.21
CA CYS A 150 13.95 -10.38 -4.51
C CYS A 150 15.11 -11.40 -4.41
N GLU A 151 15.92 -11.31 -3.36
CA GLU A 151 17.02 -12.24 -3.09
C GLU A 151 16.53 -13.65 -2.74
N LYS A 152 15.31 -13.79 -2.22
CA LYS A 152 14.65 -15.08 -2.05
C LYS A 152 14.09 -15.67 -3.35
N GLY A 153 14.09 -14.91 -4.43
CA GLY A 153 13.73 -15.38 -5.76
C GLY A 153 12.28 -15.18 -6.17
N ILE A 154 11.58 -14.22 -5.59
CA ILE A 154 10.27 -13.82 -6.14
C ILE A 154 10.44 -13.22 -7.54
N ASP A 155 9.39 -13.29 -8.34
CA ASP A 155 9.40 -12.79 -9.72
C ASP A 155 8.76 -11.39 -9.84
N GLY A 156 8.38 -10.79 -8.74
CA GLY A 156 7.88 -9.42 -8.72
C GLY A 156 6.86 -9.11 -7.64
N PHE A 157 6.25 -7.95 -7.78
CA PHE A 157 5.30 -7.42 -6.81
C PHE A 157 3.98 -6.99 -7.45
N ARG A 158 2.87 -7.34 -6.82
CA ARG A 158 1.64 -6.59 -6.92
C ARG A 158 1.66 -5.55 -5.80
N MET A 159 1.49 -4.29 -6.12
CA MET A 159 1.68 -3.19 -5.19
C MET A 159 0.33 -2.62 -4.75
N ASP A 160 -0.02 -2.90 -3.51
CA ASP A 160 -1.26 -2.51 -2.87
C ASP A 160 -1.36 -1.00 -2.75
N VAL A 161 -2.47 -0.43 -3.22
CA VAL A 161 -2.82 1.01 -3.21
C VAL A 161 -1.62 1.94 -3.41
N ILE A 162 -0.70 1.57 -4.29
CA ILE A 162 0.59 2.24 -4.47
C ILE A 162 0.44 3.71 -4.89
N SER A 163 -0.68 4.09 -5.46
CA SER A 163 -1.01 5.48 -5.80
C SER A 163 -1.23 6.36 -4.57
N MET A 164 -1.38 5.77 -3.38
CA MET A 164 -1.71 6.49 -2.14
C MET A 164 -0.50 6.74 -1.23
N ILE A 165 0.71 6.31 -1.58
CA ILE A 165 1.89 6.45 -0.70
C ILE A 165 2.31 7.91 -0.47
N SER A 166 1.95 8.83 -1.37
CA SER A 166 2.23 10.28 -1.24
C SER A 166 0.97 11.03 -0.82
N LYS A 167 1.06 11.83 0.23
CA LYS A 167 -0.02 12.68 0.71
C LYS A 167 0.35 14.15 0.59
N ASP A 168 -0.63 15.03 0.34
CA ASP A 168 -0.44 16.47 0.42
C ASP A 168 -0.10 16.85 1.88
N GLN A 169 1.08 17.38 2.09
CA GLN A 169 1.60 17.69 3.42
C GLN A 169 0.93 18.87 4.11
N SER A 170 0.11 19.63 3.41
CA SER A 170 -0.72 20.69 3.99
C SER A 170 -1.95 20.15 4.71
N PHE A 171 -2.34 18.90 4.40
CA PHE A 171 -3.51 18.21 4.99
C PHE A 171 -4.78 19.08 5.00
N PRO A 172 -5.20 19.65 3.87
CA PRO A 172 -6.35 20.53 3.82
C PRO A 172 -7.65 19.73 4.06
N ASP A 173 -8.74 20.43 4.41
CA ASP A 173 -10.06 19.82 4.46
C ASP A 173 -10.50 19.31 3.08
N GLY A 174 -11.08 18.12 3.06
CA GLY A 174 -11.69 17.54 1.88
C GLY A 174 -13.13 18.06 1.67
N LYS A 175 -13.61 17.99 0.42
CA LYS A 175 -14.97 18.32 0.08
C LYS A 175 -15.93 17.30 0.71
N VAL A 176 -16.87 17.77 1.52
CA VAL A 176 -17.94 16.94 2.09
C VAL A 176 -19.00 16.70 1.00
N GLY A 177 -19.26 15.41 0.72
CA GLY A 177 -20.35 14.99 -0.15
C GLY A 177 -21.65 14.75 0.61
N SER A 178 -22.26 13.58 0.45
CA SER A 178 -23.47 13.16 1.17
C SER A 178 -23.21 12.64 2.60
N GLY A 179 -21.95 12.41 2.95
CA GLY A 179 -21.52 11.88 4.26
C GLY A 179 -21.20 12.97 5.28
N LEU A 180 -20.60 12.56 6.40
CA LEU A 180 -20.16 13.46 7.48
C LEU A 180 -18.70 13.94 7.29
N TYR A 181 -17.91 13.22 6.49
CA TYR A 181 -16.49 13.45 6.32
C TYR A 181 -16.17 13.96 4.92
N GLY A 182 -15.01 14.60 4.79
CA GLY A 182 -14.49 15.10 3.53
C GLY A 182 -13.76 14.03 2.75
N ASP A 183 -13.72 14.18 1.43
CA ASP A 183 -13.01 13.33 0.51
C ASP A 183 -11.51 13.59 0.58
N PHE A 184 -10.71 12.56 0.91
CA PHE A 184 -9.25 12.62 0.91
C PHE A 184 -8.64 12.39 -0.48
N GLY A 185 -9.41 11.82 -1.42
CA GLY A 185 -8.92 11.37 -2.72
C GLY A 185 -8.02 12.39 -3.44
N PRO A 186 -8.44 13.66 -3.61
CA PRO A 186 -7.64 14.68 -4.29
C PRO A 186 -6.28 14.98 -3.65
N TYR A 187 -6.05 14.54 -2.41
CA TYR A 187 -4.85 14.85 -1.62
C TYR A 187 -3.96 13.64 -1.35
N CYS A 188 -4.49 12.43 -1.55
CA CYS A 188 -3.80 11.19 -1.24
C CYS A 188 -3.69 10.23 -2.43
N VAL A 189 -4.64 10.28 -3.38
CA VAL A 189 -4.58 9.46 -4.60
C VAL A 189 -3.79 10.22 -5.67
N HIS A 190 -2.78 9.59 -6.24
CA HIS A 190 -1.81 10.24 -7.14
C HIS A 190 -1.16 11.49 -6.52
N GLY A 191 -0.82 11.40 -5.23
CA GLY A 191 -0.32 12.54 -4.45
C GLY A 191 0.96 13.16 -5.01
N PRO A 192 1.35 14.35 -4.52
CA PRO A 192 2.33 15.25 -5.18
C PRO A 192 3.69 14.63 -5.51
N LYS A 193 4.15 13.65 -4.71
CA LYS A 193 5.47 13.03 -4.88
C LYS A 193 5.41 11.54 -5.25
N VAL A 194 4.25 11.01 -5.60
CA VAL A 194 4.12 9.57 -5.90
C VAL A 194 5.10 9.12 -6.98
N HIS A 195 5.21 9.86 -8.07
CA HIS A 195 6.13 9.55 -9.17
C HIS A 195 7.61 9.72 -8.78
N GLU A 196 7.93 10.65 -7.87
CA GLU A 196 9.28 10.78 -7.32
C GLU A 196 9.66 9.55 -6.51
N PHE A 197 8.77 9.10 -5.63
CA PHE A 197 8.98 7.92 -4.79
C PHE A 197 9.06 6.63 -5.62
N LEU A 198 8.23 6.48 -6.65
CA LEU A 198 8.28 5.31 -7.53
C LEU A 198 9.54 5.27 -8.40
N LYS A 199 10.01 6.41 -8.90
CA LYS A 199 11.31 6.49 -9.60
C LYS A 199 12.48 6.18 -8.67
N GLU A 200 12.42 6.63 -7.43
CA GLU A 200 13.40 6.27 -6.40
C GLU A 200 13.37 4.75 -6.15
N MET A 201 12.19 4.16 -5.94
CA MET A 201 11.99 2.72 -5.77
C MET A 201 12.53 1.93 -6.97
N ASN A 202 12.27 2.39 -8.19
CA ASN A 202 12.77 1.77 -9.40
C ASN A 202 14.30 1.78 -9.42
N ARG A 203 14.91 2.94 -9.19
CA ARG A 203 16.38 3.10 -9.15
C ARG A 203 17.02 2.24 -8.04
N GLU A 204 16.40 2.19 -6.85
CA GLU A 204 16.98 1.51 -5.69
C GLU A 204 16.73 0.01 -5.67
N VAL A 205 15.65 -0.46 -6.31
CA VAL A 205 15.26 -1.87 -6.29
C VAL A 205 14.89 -2.39 -7.68
N LEU A 206 13.81 -1.91 -8.29
CA LEU A 206 13.15 -2.62 -9.38
C LEU A 206 14.06 -2.82 -10.61
N SER A 207 14.88 -1.80 -10.96
CA SER A 207 15.83 -1.90 -12.08
C SER A 207 17.03 -2.82 -11.83
N LYS A 208 17.22 -3.31 -10.61
CA LYS A 208 18.35 -4.17 -10.23
C LYS A 208 18.04 -5.67 -10.31
N TYR A 209 16.77 -6.02 -10.50
CA TYR A 209 16.29 -7.39 -10.55
C TYR A 209 15.44 -7.63 -11.79
N ASP A 210 15.44 -8.85 -12.31
CA ASP A 210 14.55 -9.25 -13.41
C ASP A 210 13.17 -9.64 -12.85
N ILE A 211 12.38 -8.64 -12.52
CA ILE A 211 11.09 -8.79 -11.86
C ILE A 211 10.00 -7.97 -12.58
N MET A 212 8.75 -8.36 -12.39
CA MET A 212 7.57 -7.66 -12.89
C MET A 212 6.85 -6.94 -11.75
N THR A 213 6.30 -5.76 -12.04
CA THR A 213 5.47 -5.01 -11.08
C THR A 213 4.12 -4.65 -11.66
N VAL A 214 3.07 -4.78 -10.85
CA VAL A 214 1.74 -4.29 -11.17
C VAL A 214 1.21 -3.46 -10.01
N GLY A 215 0.94 -2.18 -10.25
CA GLY A 215 0.45 -1.24 -9.24
C GLY A 215 -1.07 -1.20 -9.19
N GLU A 216 -1.61 -1.20 -7.99
CA GLU A 216 -3.00 -0.83 -7.77
C GLU A 216 -3.13 0.69 -7.74
N THR A 217 -3.84 1.24 -8.75
CA THR A 217 -3.96 2.69 -8.97
C THR A 217 -5.41 3.05 -9.22
N SER A 218 -6.21 3.17 -8.17
CA SER A 218 -7.62 3.54 -8.26
C SER A 218 -7.80 4.92 -8.93
N GLY A 219 -8.83 5.05 -9.78
CA GLY A 219 -9.16 6.31 -10.45
C GLY A 219 -8.10 6.80 -11.45
N VAL A 220 -7.24 5.90 -11.97
CA VAL A 220 -6.17 6.26 -12.90
C VAL A 220 -6.73 6.57 -14.28
N THR A 221 -6.45 7.77 -14.81
CA THR A 221 -6.70 8.10 -16.23
C THR A 221 -5.64 7.49 -17.13
N ILE A 222 -5.87 7.49 -18.46
CA ILE A 222 -4.88 7.02 -19.43
C ILE A 222 -3.57 7.81 -19.30
N GLU A 223 -3.67 9.11 -19.13
CA GLU A 223 -2.51 10.00 -18.96
C GLU A 223 -1.73 9.69 -17.68
N GLU A 224 -2.45 9.43 -16.56
CA GLU A 224 -1.79 9.03 -15.32
C GLU A 224 -1.19 7.62 -15.44
N ALA A 225 -1.90 6.65 -16.06
CA ALA A 225 -1.37 5.31 -16.27
C ALA A 225 -0.06 5.32 -17.08
N GLN A 226 0.07 6.22 -18.06
CA GLN A 226 1.32 6.41 -18.82
C GLN A 226 2.49 6.92 -17.95
N LYS A 227 2.21 7.70 -16.92
CA LYS A 227 3.26 8.13 -15.98
C LYS A 227 3.77 6.98 -15.15
N TYR A 228 2.88 6.10 -14.66
CA TYR A 228 3.24 4.92 -13.87
C TYR A 228 3.93 3.83 -14.70
N ALA A 229 3.39 3.50 -15.87
CA ALA A 229 3.74 2.29 -16.61
C ALA A 229 4.04 2.53 -18.11
N GLY A 230 4.28 3.77 -18.52
CA GLY A 230 4.73 4.07 -19.87
C GLY A 230 6.15 3.54 -20.12
N GLU A 231 6.49 3.24 -21.36
CA GLU A 231 7.78 2.65 -21.78
C GLU A 231 9.01 3.37 -21.18
N ASN A 232 8.91 4.68 -20.98
CA ASN A 232 10.00 5.51 -20.45
C ASN A 232 9.68 6.10 -19.05
N SER A 233 8.70 5.58 -18.34
CA SER A 233 8.30 6.10 -17.02
C SER A 233 9.42 5.95 -15.97
N GLY A 234 10.15 4.83 -16.04
CA GLY A 234 11.13 4.47 -15.02
C GLY A 234 10.48 4.18 -13.66
N GLU A 235 9.24 3.71 -13.67
CA GLU A 235 8.47 3.38 -12.47
C GLU A 235 8.05 1.91 -12.49
N LEU A 236 6.82 1.60 -12.87
CA LEU A 236 6.23 0.25 -12.83
C LEU A 236 6.14 -0.35 -14.25
N ASN A 237 5.85 -1.67 -14.33
CA ASN A 237 5.61 -2.32 -15.62
C ASN A 237 4.13 -2.27 -16.02
N MET A 238 3.22 -2.34 -15.06
CA MET A 238 1.78 -2.38 -15.27
C MET A 238 1.04 -1.65 -14.16
N VAL A 239 -0.21 -1.28 -14.43
CA VAL A 239 -1.17 -0.79 -13.43
C VAL A 239 -2.51 -1.49 -13.62
N PHE A 240 -3.25 -1.67 -12.53
CA PHE A 240 -4.66 -2.06 -12.60
C PHE A 240 -5.52 -0.85 -12.94
N GLN A 241 -6.55 -1.10 -13.73
CA GLN A 241 -7.66 -0.17 -13.94
C GLN A 241 -8.93 -0.75 -13.35
N PHE A 242 -9.61 0.02 -12.51
CA PHE A 242 -10.86 -0.40 -11.84
C PHE A 242 -12.12 0.28 -12.37
N GLU A 243 -12.02 1.20 -13.33
CA GLU A 243 -13.17 1.94 -13.88
C GLU A 243 -14.33 1.02 -14.29
N HIS A 244 -14.01 -0.12 -14.89
CA HIS A 244 -15.01 -1.11 -15.29
C HIS A 244 -15.75 -1.76 -14.11
N VAL A 245 -15.18 -1.72 -12.91
CA VAL A 245 -15.79 -2.22 -11.66
C VAL A 245 -16.49 -1.08 -10.92
N GLU A 246 -15.87 0.10 -10.88
CA GLU A 246 -16.39 1.29 -10.19
C GLU A 246 -17.65 1.83 -10.90
N ASP A 247 -17.65 1.93 -12.23
CA ASP A 247 -18.83 2.32 -13.02
C ASP A 247 -20.02 1.40 -12.79
N ALA A 248 -19.81 0.10 -12.64
CA ALA A 248 -20.87 -0.86 -12.34
C ALA A 248 -21.50 -0.66 -10.97
N SER A 249 -20.76 -0.10 -10.00
CA SER A 249 -21.25 0.19 -8.66
C SER A 249 -22.01 1.54 -8.55
N GLN A 250 -21.68 2.51 -9.40
CA GLN A 250 -22.30 3.83 -9.44
C GLN A 250 -23.59 3.86 -10.27
N HIS A 251 -23.72 2.98 -11.26
CA HIS A 251 -24.90 2.86 -12.08
C HIS A 251 -25.65 1.57 -11.73
N ALA A 252 -26.71 1.68 -10.94
CA ALA A 252 -27.57 0.58 -10.46
C ALA A 252 -28.25 -0.27 -11.57
N GLU A 253 -27.80 -0.21 -12.80
CA GLU A 253 -28.22 -1.05 -13.92
C GLU A 253 -27.09 -1.97 -14.38
N PHE A 254 -27.02 -3.15 -13.76
CA PHE A 254 -26.21 -4.26 -14.26
C PHE A 254 -26.48 -4.47 -15.77
N GLY A 255 -25.48 -4.26 -16.60
CA GLY A 255 -25.54 -4.66 -18.01
C GLY A 255 -25.40 -3.56 -19.06
N LYS A 256 -25.16 -2.31 -18.70
CA LYS A 256 -24.81 -1.26 -19.69
C LYS A 256 -23.30 -0.96 -19.61
N TRP A 257 -22.53 -1.76 -20.34
CA TRP A 257 -21.17 -1.39 -20.72
C TRP A 257 -21.26 -0.35 -21.83
N THR A 258 -20.84 0.87 -21.57
CA THR A 258 -20.56 1.85 -22.64
C THR A 258 -19.13 1.61 -23.09
N THR A 259 -19.00 1.12 -24.32
CA THR A 259 -17.71 1.03 -25.03
C THR A 259 -17.23 2.40 -25.46
#